data_f620842d3b150c604ffc73572e9de4f7
#
_entry.id   f620842d3b150c604ffc73572e9de4f7
#
_cell.length_a   1.000
_cell.length_b   1.000
_cell.length_c   1.000
_cell.angle_alpha   90.00
_cell.angle_beta   90.00
_cell.angle_gamma   90.00
#
_symmetry.space_group_name_H-M   'P 1'
#
loop_
_entity.id
_entity.type
_entity.pdbx_description
1 polymer ?
#
loop_
_entity_poly.entity_id
_entity_poly.type
_entity_poly.pdbx_seq_one_letter_code
_entity_poly.pdbx_strand_id
1 'polypeptide(L)'
;MLFMLCIFILLSLFMGGISKVPIVIVFLLTCTFALFTLKGAKLEQRIKILSQGAGESNLLYMIWIFVLAGAFAATARGMGAVDAIVNLTVNNLPAEMLLPGVFLAAAIISICIGTSVGTVVALVPIATGMCEESGISLPMMIAAVTGGAFFGDNLSFISDTTIVATRSQGCKMSDKFKTNFAIALPAAIITFALYAYISYGTTAVAEATNAPESTAEGSWWTLLPYLWVLAAALLGANVLIVLAVGTALCGVIGMLLGRYNLEGFVTEICNGIGGMGELIIVSLLAGGLLAIIREQGGISWLIEIISKKIKSPRGAKLSLALLVGLTNICTANNTIAILSIGELARNLGERYQIEGRRTASVLDTFSCVVQGIIPYGAQLLIAGGLAGIAASSIIPYLFYPFILGACATAAILFGKSGR
;
A
#
# COMPACT_ATOMS: atom_id res chain seq x y z
N MET A 1 7.07 19.57 5.18
CA MET A 1 7.66 18.24 5.39
C MET A 1 8.46 18.12 6.67
N LEU A 2 9.54 18.89 6.89
CA LEU A 2 10.28 18.86 8.16
C LEU A 2 9.38 19.09 9.38
N PHE A 3 8.47 20.04 9.30
CA PHE A 3 7.48 20.31 10.35
C PHE A 3 6.58 19.08 10.63
N MET A 4 6.11 18.39 9.59
CA MET A 4 5.32 17.15 9.73
C MET A 4 6.11 16.05 10.45
N LEU A 5 7.36 15.84 10.06
CA LEU A 5 8.24 14.88 10.73
C LEU A 5 8.53 15.26 12.18
N CYS A 6 8.79 16.55 12.45
CA CYS A 6 9.00 17.03 13.82
C CYS A 6 7.76 16.80 14.71
N ILE A 7 6.57 17.12 14.22
CA ILE A 7 5.32 16.88 14.97
C ILE A 7 5.10 15.38 15.19
N PHE A 8 5.31 14.57 14.17
CA PHE A 8 5.15 13.11 14.28
C PHE A 8 6.10 12.53 15.33
N ILE A 9 7.37 12.92 15.33
CA ILE A 9 8.36 12.50 16.32
C ILE A 9 7.99 12.99 17.73
N LEU A 10 7.62 14.27 17.86
CA LEU A 10 7.21 14.86 19.12
C LEU A 10 6.00 14.11 19.72
N LEU A 11 4.95 13.91 18.95
CA LEU A 11 3.78 13.16 19.38
C LEU A 11 4.11 11.71 19.72
N SER A 12 5.00 11.07 18.94
CA SER A 12 5.46 9.70 19.21
C SER A 12 6.17 9.58 20.57
N LEU A 13 7.02 10.55 20.90
CA LEU A 13 7.70 10.61 22.20
C LEU A 13 6.70 10.84 23.35
N PHE A 14 5.75 11.75 23.16
CA PHE A 14 4.72 12.06 24.15
C PHE A 14 3.76 10.90 24.42
N MET A 15 3.37 10.17 23.37
CA MET A 15 2.39 9.08 23.45
C MET A 15 3.04 7.71 23.75
N GLY A 16 4.37 7.66 23.85
CA GLY A 16 5.12 6.44 24.20
C GLY A 16 5.11 5.38 23.10
N GLY A 17 5.06 5.79 21.81
CA GLY A 17 5.21 4.90 20.67
C GLY A 17 4.68 5.46 19.36
N ILE A 18 5.34 5.09 18.27
CA ILE A 18 5.00 5.53 16.91
C ILE A 18 3.59 5.08 16.50
N SER A 19 3.17 3.88 16.93
CA SER A 19 1.85 3.31 16.62
C SER A 19 0.68 3.99 17.31
N LYS A 20 0.94 4.79 18.34
CA LYS A 20 -0.10 5.51 19.10
C LYS A 20 -0.41 6.91 18.55
N VAL A 21 0.37 7.39 17.58
CA VAL A 21 0.21 8.74 17.03
C VAL A 21 -0.98 8.81 16.07
N PRO A 22 -2.01 9.62 16.35
CA PRO A 22 -3.11 9.82 15.42
C PRO A 22 -2.63 10.61 14.20
N ILE A 23 -2.52 9.94 13.05
CA ILE A 23 -1.98 10.52 11.81
C ILE A 23 -2.81 11.71 11.33
N VAL A 24 -4.13 11.68 11.54
CA VAL A 24 -5.04 12.81 11.25
C VAL A 24 -4.56 14.10 11.91
N ILE A 25 -4.17 14.04 13.18
CA ILE A 25 -3.71 15.23 13.94
C ILE A 25 -2.40 15.76 13.35
N VAL A 26 -1.47 14.88 12.97
CA VAL A 26 -0.21 15.28 12.33
C VAL A 26 -0.48 16.04 11.04
N PHE A 27 -1.35 15.50 10.18
CA PHE A 27 -1.72 16.16 8.92
C PHE A 27 -2.48 17.46 9.15
N LEU A 28 -3.43 17.51 10.08
CA LEU A 28 -4.21 18.70 10.39
C LEU A 28 -3.29 19.85 10.84
N LEU A 29 -2.40 19.59 11.79
CA LEU A 29 -1.43 20.58 12.27
C LEU A 29 -0.47 21.02 11.15
N THR A 30 -0.04 20.07 10.31
CA THR A 30 0.85 20.36 9.18
C THR A 30 0.15 21.20 8.11
N CYS A 31 -1.10 20.90 7.76
CA CYS A 31 -1.89 21.70 6.83
C CYS A 31 -2.14 23.11 7.37
N THR A 32 -2.47 23.21 8.64
CA THR A 32 -2.66 24.52 9.32
C THR A 32 -1.37 25.35 9.24
N PHE A 33 -0.23 24.77 9.59
CA PHE A 33 1.07 25.44 9.47
C PHE A 33 1.38 25.83 8.02
N ALA A 34 1.14 24.92 7.05
CA ALA A 34 1.38 25.17 5.64
C ALA A 34 0.53 26.33 5.09
N LEU A 35 -0.72 26.48 5.54
CA LEU A 35 -1.57 27.61 5.18
C LEU A 35 -0.94 28.96 5.62
N PHE A 36 -0.30 29.01 6.79
CA PHE A 36 0.37 30.23 7.26
C PHE A 36 1.68 30.53 6.55
N THR A 37 2.36 29.51 6.03
CA THR A 37 3.66 29.69 5.32
C THR A 37 3.51 30.16 3.88
N LEU A 38 2.33 30.04 3.26
CA LEU A 38 2.07 30.46 1.88
C LEU A 38 2.08 31.99 1.79
N LYS A 39 3.18 32.58 1.31
CA LYS A 39 3.36 34.04 1.19
C LYS A 39 2.61 34.59 -0.04
N GLY A 40 2.12 35.82 0.07
CA GLY A 40 1.54 36.55 -1.06
C GLY A 40 0.08 36.23 -1.41
N ALA A 41 -0.54 35.21 -0.80
CA ALA A 41 -1.94 34.85 -1.04
C ALA A 41 -2.82 35.23 0.15
N LYS A 42 -4.05 35.71 -0.09
CA LYS A 42 -5.07 35.90 0.93
C LYS A 42 -5.52 34.55 1.51
N LEU A 43 -6.05 34.52 2.72
CA LEU A 43 -6.48 33.28 3.39
C LEU A 43 -7.47 32.47 2.52
N GLU A 44 -8.41 33.14 1.90
CA GLU A 44 -9.38 32.50 0.98
C GLU A 44 -8.71 31.76 -0.19
N GLN A 45 -7.67 32.35 -0.78
CA GLN A 45 -6.91 31.72 -1.86
C GLN A 45 -6.11 30.51 -1.35
N ARG A 46 -5.55 30.58 -0.14
CA ARG A 46 -4.82 29.47 0.49
C ARG A 46 -5.75 28.29 0.77
N ILE A 47 -6.96 28.57 1.30
CA ILE A 47 -7.99 27.56 1.51
C ILE A 47 -8.46 26.96 0.17
N LYS A 48 -8.59 27.79 -0.87
CA LYS A 48 -8.94 27.31 -2.22
C LYS A 48 -7.89 26.34 -2.76
N ILE A 49 -6.61 26.63 -2.63
CA ILE A 49 -5.51 25.73 -3.06
C ILE A 49 -5.58 24.41 -2.28
N LEU A 50 -5.71 24.47 -0.97
CA LEU A 50 -5.87 23.27 -0.13
C LEU A 50 -7.08 22.45 -0.56
N SER A 51 -8.23 23.07 -0.81
CA SER A 51 -9.46 22.40 -1.21
C SER A 51 -9.35 21.79 -2.63
N GLN A 52 -8.68 22.46 -3.56
CA GLN A 52 -8.42 21.93 -4.89
C GLN A 52 -7.53 20.66 -4.83
N GLY A 53 -6.51 20.66 -3.99
CA GLY A 53 -5.68 19.47 -3.76
C GLY A 53 -6.46 18.32 -3.11
N ALA A 54 -7.30 18.62 -2.12
CA ALA A 54 -8.18 17.63 -1.50
C ALA A 54 -9.23 17.08 -2.48
N GLY A 55 -9.64 17.85 -3.48
CA GLY A 55 -10.60 17.46 -4.52
C GLY A 55 -9.96 16.89 -5.80
N GLU A 56 -8.68 16.54 -5.80
CA GLU A 56 -8.03 15.97 -6.98
C GLU A 56 -8.67 14.61 -7.38
N SER A 57 -8.95 14.42 -8.68
CA SER A 57 -9.71 13.26 -9.17
C SER A 57 -9.15 11.90 -8.75
N ASN A 58 -7.82 11.74 -8.77
CA ASN A 58 -7.19 10.48 -8.36
C ASN A 58 -7.38 10.21 -6.87
N LEU A 59 -7.35 11.25 -6.05
CA LEU A 59 -7.56 11.14 -4.60
C LEU A 59 -9.02 10.81 -4.30
N LEU A 60 -9.98 11.46 -4.99
CA LEU A 60 -11.40 11.14 -4.85
C LEU A 60 -11.70 9.69 -5.30
N TYR A 61 -11.03 9.21 -6.34
CA TYR A 61 -11.15 7.80 -6.75
C TYR A 61 -10.70 6.84 -5.64
N MET A 62 -9.60 7.14 -4.93
CA MET A 62 -9.17 6.37 -3.76
C MET A 62 -10.20 6.41 -2.63
N ILE A 63 -10.81 7.57 -2.37
CA ILE A 63 -11.85 7.69 -1.35
C ILE A 63 -13.06 6.80 -1.68
N TRP A 64 -13.48 6.73 -2.95
CA TRP A 64 -14.53 5.80 -3.37
C TRP A 64 -14.13 4.33 -3.12
N ILE A 65 -12.85 3.97 -3.32
CA ILE A 65 -12.36 2.63 -2.96
C ILE A 65 -12.48 2.41 -1.46
N PHE A 66 -12.10 3.37 -0.60
CA PHE A 66 -12.23 3.23 0.86
C PHE A 66 -13.68 3.00 1.29
N VAL A 67 -14.60 3.80 0.77
CA VAL A 67 -16.04 3.69 1.08
C VAL A 67 -16.57 2.30 0.73
N LEU A 68 -16.32 1.82 -0.49
CA LEU A 68 -16.80 0.52 -0.93
C LEU A 68 -16.07 -0.66 -0.28
N ALA A 69 -14.77 -0.54 -0.02
CA ALA A 69 -13.99 -1.56 0.66
C ALA A 69 -14.43 -1.73 2.13
N GLY A 70 -14.71 -0.63 2.81
CA GLY A 70 -15.26 -0.67 4.17
C GLY A 70 -16.64 -1.35 4.21
N ALA A 71 -17.53 -0.97 3.30
CA ALA A 71 -18.85 -1.59 3.17
C ALA A 71 -18.75 -3.09 2.89
N PHE A 72 -17.89 -3.50 1.94
CA PHE A 72 -17.65 -4.91 1.61
C PHE A 72 -17.11 -5.69 2.82
N ALA A 73 -16.08 -5.18 3.48
CA ALA A 73 -15.44 -5.87 4.60
C ALA A 73 -16.40 -6.07 5.79
N ALA A 74 -17.19 -5.05 6.15
CA ALA A 74 -18.16 -5.16 7.23
C ALA A 74 -19.29 -6.13 6.89
N THR A 75 -19.88 -6.04 5.69
CA THR A 75 -20.97 -6.94 5.27
C THR A 75 -20.49 -8.39 5.14
N ALA A 76 -19.28 -8.63 4.65
CA ALA A 76 -18.69 -9.96 4.58
C ALA A 76 -18.44 -10.55 5.98
N ARG A 77 -17.97 -9.74 6.93
CA ARG A 77 -17.80 -10.14 8.33
C ARG A 77 -19.17 -10.47 8.96
N GLY A 78 -20.16 -9.59 8.84
CA GLY A 78 -21.50 -9.80 9.37
C GLY A 78 -22.22 -11.02 8.79
N MET A 79 -21.89 -11.44 7.57
CA MET A 79 -22.39 -12.65 6.93
C MET A 79 -21.74 -13.94 7.49
N GLY A 80 -20.63 -13.86 8.26
CA GLY A 80 -19.91 -15.03 8.77
C GLY A 80 -18.84 -15.57 7.81
N ALA A 81 -18.36 -14.77 6.89
CA ALA A 81 -17.33 -15.19 5.94
C ALA A 81 -15.96 -15.41 6.61
N VAL A 82 -15.68 -14.69 7.69
CA VAL A 82 -14.47 -14.86 8.50
C VAL A 82 -14.41 -16.27 9.08
N ASP A 83 -15.52 -16.75 9.69
CA ASP A 83 -15.62 -18.10 10.28
C ASP A 83 -15.34 -19.19 9.24
N ALA A 84 -15.87 -19.03 8.01
CA ALA A 84 -15.63 -19.98 6.92
C ALA A 84 -14.17 -20.01 6.47
N ILE A 85 -13.49 -18.83 6.44
CA ILE A 85 -12.07 -18.72 6.09
C ILE A 85 -11.22 -19.39 7.16
N VAL A 86 -11.52 -19.14 8.44
CA VAL A 86 -10.83 -19.73 9.59
C VAL A 86 -10.90 -21.25 9.51
N ASN A 87 -12.09 -21.82 9.36
CA ASN A 87 -12.28 -23.26 9.25
C ASN A 87 -11.52 -23.87 8.07
N LEU A 88 -11.55 -23.20 6.91
CA LEU A 88 -10.80 -23.64 5.72
C LEU A 88 -9.30 -23.65 5.98
N THR A 89 -8.79 -22.62 6.68
CA THR A 89 -7.36 -22.43 6.90
C THR A 89 -6.82 -23.42 7.92
N VAL A 90 -7.46 -23.53 9.08
CA VAL A 90 -7.00 -24.39 10.19
C VAL A 90 -7.01 -25.87 9.78
N ASN A 91 -7.99 -26.29 8.98
CA ASN A 91 -8.11 -27.69 8.57
C ASN A 91 -7.18 -28.11 7.41
N ASN A 92 -6.61 -27.16 6.64
CA ASN A 92 -5.93 -27.50 5.39
C ASN A 92 -4.49 -26.97 5.25
N LEU A 93 -4.06 -25.98 6.05
CA LEU A 93 -2.75 -25.39 5.93
C LEU A 93 -1.92 -25.58 7.19
N PRO A 94 -0.69 -26.10 7.07
CA PRO A 94 0.25 -26.09 8.19
C PRO A 94 0.48 -24.65 8.66
N ALA A 95 0.44 -24.41 9.96
CA ALA A 95 0.58 -23.07 10.55
C ALA A 95 1.91 -22.40 10.17
N GLU A 96 2.99 -23.20 9.96
CA GLU A 96 4.29 -22.72 9.50
C GLU A 96 4.26 -22.10 8.11
N MET A 97 3.28 -22.46 7.28
CA MET A 97 3.16 -21.99 5.90
C MET A 97 2.21 -20.81 5.74
N LEU A 98 1.56 -20.34 6.81
CA LEU A 98 0.59 -19.25 6.72
C LEU A 98 1.20 -17.94 6.26
N LEU A 99 2.21 -17.41 6.95
CA LEU A 99 2.84 -16.14 6.58
C LEU A 99 3.48 -16.19 5.19
N PRO A 100 4.37 -17.16 4.89
CA PRO A 100 4.98 -17.21 3.56
C PRO A 100 3.97 -17.52 2.47
N GLY A 101 2.94 -18.31 2.74
CA GLY A 101 1.87 -18.63 1.80
C GLY A 101 1.02 -17.41 1.45
N VAL A 102 0.64 -16.61 2.45
CA VAL A 102 -0.11 -15.36 2.27
C VAL A 102 0.72 -14.33 1.48
N PHE A 103 2.01 -14.19 1.79
CA PHE A 103 2.92 -13.34 1.01
C PHE A 103 2.98 -13.76 -0.46
N LEU A 104 3.13 -15.06 -0.73
CA LEU A 104 3.21 -15.59 -2.09
C LEU A 104 1.88 -15.44 -2.83
N ALA A 105 0.75 -15.72 -2.19
CA ALA A 105 -0.57 -15.53 -2.76
C ALA A 105 -0.82 -14.07 -3.13
N ALA A 106 -0.49 -13.14 -2.24
CA ALA A 106 -0.59 -11.71 -2.51
C ALA A 106 0.31 -11.28 -3.67
N ALA A 107 1.53 -11.83 -3.75
CA ALA A 107 2.47 -11.58 -4.83
C ALA A 107 1.89 -12.00 -6.20
N ILE A 108 1.39 -13.22 -6.30
CA ILE A 108 0.81 -13.77 -7.54
C ILE A 108 -0.43 -12.98 -7.96
N ILE A 109 -1.34 -12.74 -7.04
CA ILE A 109 -2.58 -11.99 -7.29
C ILE A 109 -2.26 -10.58 -7.76
N SER A 110 -1.30 -9.89 -7.12
CA SER A 110 -0.90 -8.53 -7.47
C SER A 110 -0.25 -8.45 -8.86
N ILE A 111 0.56 -9.45 -9.26
CA ILE A 111 1.09 -9.53 -10.62
C ILE A 111 -0.06 -9.60 -11.65
N CYS A 112 -1.07 -10.43 -11.36
CA CYS A 112 -2.20 -10.66 -12.26
C CYS A 112 -3.15 -9.46 -12.33
N ILE A 113 -3.47 -8.83 -11.20
CA ILE A 113 -4.38 -7.67 -11.13
C ILE A 113 -3.69 -6.40 -11.62
N GLY A 114 -2.37 -6.27 -11.42
CA GLY A 114 -1.62 -5.08 -11.77
C GLY A 114 -1.77 -3.91 -10.78
N THR A 115 -2.21 -4.17 -9.55
CA THR A 115 -2.33 -3.12 -8.53
C THR A 115 -2.16 -3.70 -7.12
N SER A 116 -1.26 -3.07 -6.35
CA SER A 116 -1.10 -3.38 -4.92
C SER A 116 -2.33 -3.01 -4.10
N VAL A 117 -3.00 -1.91 -4.43
CA VAL A 117 -4.25 -1.47 -3.77
C VAL A 117 -5.35 -2.52 -3.91
N GLY A 118 -5.62 -2.99 -5.14
CA GLY A 118 -6.63 -4.01 -5.40
C GLY A 118 -6.35 -5.32 -4.66
N THR A 119 -5.08 -5.73 -4.60
CA THR A 119 -4.64 -6.92 -3.88
C THR A 119 -4.84 -6.79 -2.37
N VAL A 120 -4.47 -5.66 -1.79
CA VAL A 120 -4.66 -5.37 -0.35
C VAL A 120 -6.15 -5.41 -0.01
N VAL A 121 -7.00 -4.76 -0.81
CA VAL A 121 -8.46 -4.76 -0.62
C VAL A 121 -9.04 -6.17 -0.64
N ALA A 122 -8.57 -7.01 -1.57
CA ALA A 122 -9.06 -8.37 -1.73
C ALA A 122 -8.61 -9.31 -0.60
N LEU A 123 -7.36 -9.21 -0.17
CA LEU A 123 -6.73 -10.21 0.70
C LEU A 123 -6.69 -9.83 2.19
N VAL A 124 -6.67 -8.56 2.55
CA VAL A 124 -6.59 -8.17 3.96
C VAL A 124 -7.75 -8.69 4.81
N PRO A 125 -9.02 -8.63 4.37
CA PRO A 125 -10.12 -9.21 5.14
C PRO A 125 -9.96 -10.73 5.35
N ILE A 126 -9.47 -11.44 4.33
CA ILE A 126 -9.17 -12.87 4.39
C ILE A 126 -8.04 -13.13 5.41
N ALA A 127 -6.94 -12.41 5.28
CA ALA A 127 -5.78 -12.54 6.16
C ALA A 127 -6.10 -12.18 7.62
N THR A 128 -7.02 -11.24 7.85
CA THR A 128 -7.50 -10.89 9.19
C THR A 128 -8.21 -12.08 9.84
N GLY A 129 -9.09 -12.76 9.10
CA GLY A 129 -9.76 -13.97 9.59
C GLY A 129 -8.79 -15.11 9.91
N MET A 130 -7.78 -15.32 9.03
CA MET A 130 -6.76 -16.36 9.25
C MET A 130 -5.91 -16.12 10.50
N CYS A 131 -5.81 -14.88 10.98
CA CYS A 131 -4.97 -14.49 12.10
C CYS A 131 -5.55 -14.89 13.46
N GLU A 132 -6.88 -14.95 13.60
CA GLU A 132 -7.56 -15.11 14.89
C GLU A 132 -7.20 -16.43 15.60
N GLU A 133 -6.90 -17.49 14.84
CA GLU A 133 -6.58 -18.82 15.41
C GLU A 133 -5.11 -19.25 15.19
N SER A 134 -4.35 -18.51 14.37
CA SER A 134 -2.98 -18.92 14.00
C SER A 134 -1.90 -18.55 15.04
N GLY A 135 -2.24 -17.77 16.07
CA GLY A 135 -1.25 -17.22 17.01
C GLY A 135 -0.30 -16.17 16.39
N ILE A 136 -0.44 -15.88 15.09
CA ILE A 136 0.35 -14.89 14.38
C ILE A 136 -0.22 -13.50 14.67
N SER A 137 0.64 -12.52 14.96
CA SER A 137 0.18 -11.15 15.21
C SER A 137 -0.47 -10.54 13.96
N LEU A 138 -1.64 -9.91 14.12
CA LEU A 138 -2.39 -9.28 13.02
C LEU A 138 -1.52 -8.31 12.20
N PRO A 139 -0.71 -7.40 12.79
CA PRO A 139 0.16 -6.51 12.02
C PRO A 139 1.15 -7.25 11.11
N MET A 140 1.67 -8.40 11.55
CA MET A 140 2.61 -9.22 10.78
C MET A 140 1.93 -9.93 9.59
N MET A 141 0.73 -10.48 9.81
CA MET A 141 -0.07 -11.10 8.75
C MET A 141 -0.42 -10.08 7.67
N ILE A 142 -0.86 -8.89 8.06
CA ILE A 142 -1.19 -7.80 7.13
C ILE A 142 0.06 -7.28 6.41
N ALA A 143 1.21 -7.29 7.08
CA ALA A 143 2.49 -6.96 6.45
C ALA A 143 2.89 -7.99 5.37
N ALA A 144 2.61 -9.27 5.57
CA ALA A 144 2.85 -10.30 4.56
C ALA A 144 1.99 -10.08 3.32
N VAL A 145 0.68 -9.79 3.48
CA VAL A 145 -0.21 -9.40 2.36
C VAL A 145 0.32 -8.18 1.63
N THR A 146 0.61 -7.12 2.36
CA THR A 146 1.02 -5.83 1.79
C THR A 146 2.38 -5.93 1.10
N GLY A 147 3.31 -6.68 1.67
CA GLY A 147 4.62 -6.95 1.08
C GLY A 147 4.53 -7.73 -0.24
N GLY A 148 3.70 -8.77 -0.28
CA GLY A 148 3.41 -9.52 -1.50
C GLY A 148 2.74 -8.65 -2.57
N ALA A 149 1.78 -7.80 -2.15
CA ALA A 149 1.12 -6.87 -3.04
C ALA A 149 2.11 -5.88 -3.70
N PHE A 150 3.07 -5.35 -2.95
CA PHE A 150 4.13 -4.49 -3.51
C PHE A 150 5.08 -5.25 -4.45
N PHE A 151 5.42 -6.50 -4.15
CA PHE A 151 6.22 -7.32 -5.05
C PHE A 151 5.52 -7.48 -6.41
N GLY A 152 4.24 -7.85 -6.40
CA GLY A 152 3.48 -8.06 -7.62
C GLY A 152 3.29 -6.78 -8.42
N ASP A 153 2.99 -5.66 -7.76
CA ASP A 153 2.84 -4.34 -8.39
C ASP A 153 4.12 -3.90 -9.12
N ASN A 154 5.28 -4.07 -8.50
CA ASN A 154 6.59 -3.75 -9.07
C ASN A 154 6.94 -4.62 -10.31
N LEU A 155 6.42 -5.84 -10.40
CA LEU A 155 6.67 -6.77 -11.51
C LEU A 155 5.53 -6.87 -12.53
N SER A 156 4.35 -6.32 -12.23
CA SER A 156 3.24 -6.40 -13.16
C SER A 156 3.47 -5.57 -14.43
N PHE A 157 3.07 -6.13 -15.58
CA PHE A 157 3.08 -5.42 -16.86
C PHE A 157 1.96 -4.38 -16.99
N ILE A 158 0.90 -4.52 -16.24
CA ILE A 158 -0.30 -3.68 -16.31
C ILE A 158 -0.40 -2.69 -15.14
N SER A 159 0.59 -2.66 -14.25
CA SER A 159 0.64 -1.70 -13.14
C SER A 159 0.82 -0.27 -13.65
N ASP A 160 0.08 0.66 -13.05
CA ASP A 160 0.15 2.10 -13.35
C ASP A 160 1.58 2.63 -13.21
N THR A 161 2.30 2.23 -12.16
CA THR A 161 3.69 2.63 -11.92
C THR A 161 4.62 2.13 -13.01
N THR A 162 4.46 0.87 -13.44
CA THR A 162 5.22 0.28 -14.56
C THR A 162 4.95 1.01 -15.86
N ILE A 163 3.67 1.28 -16.18
CA ILE A 163 3.27 1.98 -17.41
C ILE A 163 3.89 3.38 -17.43
N VAL A 164 3.76 4.13 -16.35
CA VAL A 164 4.26 5.50 -16.25
C VAL A 164 5.78 5.54 -16.27
N ALA A 165 6.47 4.67 -15.53
CA ALA A 165 7.93 4.59 -15.54
C ALA A 165 8.48 4.27 -16.93
N THR A 166 7.91 3.27 -17.61
CA THR A 166 8.40 2.86 -18.95
C THR A 166 8.11 3.90 -20.02
N ARG A 167 6.92 4.50 -20.02
CA ARG A 167 6.55 5.56 -20.98
C ARG A 167 7.39 6.81 -20.80
N SER A 168 7.61 7.26 -19.56
CA SER A 168 8.43 8.45 -19.28
C SER A 168 9.87 8.27 -19.73
N GLN A 169 10.40 7.03 -19.69
CA GLN A 169 11.78 6.72 -20.07
C GLN A 169 11.93 6.19 -21.51
N GLY A 170 10.83 6.04 -22.25
CA GLY A 170 10.85 5.56 -23.65
C GLY A 170 11.38 4.13 -23.80
N CYS A 171 11.19 3.26 -22.82
CA CYS A 171 11.68 1.87 -22.86
C CYS A 171 10.51 0.87 -22.92
N LYS A 172 10.82 -0.38 -23.37
CA LYS A 172 9.84 -1.46 -23.41
C LYS A 172 9.55 -1.99 -21.99
N MET A 173 8.29 -2.33 -21.71
CA MET A 173 7.89 -2.93 -20.43
C MET A 173 8.63 -4.23 -20.14
N SER A 174 8.85 -5.07 -21.19
CA SER A 174 9.62 -6.33 -21.07
C SER A 174 11.06 -6.12 -20.59
N ASP A 175 11.72 -5.03 -21.02
CA ASP A 175 13.10 -4.75 -20.63
C ASP A 175 13.17 -4.23 -19.18
N LYS A 176 12.20 -3.40 -18.78
CA LYS A 176 12.04 -2.97 -17.38
C LYS A 176 11.73 -4.19 -16.50
N PHE A 177 10.81 -5.07 -16.91
CA PHE A 177 10.47 -6.28 -16.17
C PHE A 177 11.72 -7.13 -15.87
N LYS A 178 12.54 -7.44 -16.89
CA LYS A 178 13.79 -8.21 -16.69
C LYS A 178 14.73 -7.54 -15.70
N THR A 179 14.81 -6.19 -15.74
CA THR A 179 15.66 -5.42 -14.83
C THR A 179 15.12 -5.48 -13.40
N ASN A 180 13.82 -5.28 -13.21
CA ASN A 180 13.17 -5.33 -11.90
C ASN A 180 13.15 -6.75 -11.33
N PHE A 181 12.90 -7.76 -12.15
CA PHE A 181 12.91 -9.17 -11.74
C PHE A 181 14.22 -9.58 -11.08
N ALA A 182 15.36 -9.16 -11.68
CA ALA A 182 16.68 -9.43 -11.12
C ALA A 182 16.92 -8.77 -9.74
N ILE A 183 16.17 -7.73 -9.38
CA ILE A 183 16.28 -7.01 -8.10
C ILE A 183 15.18 -7.49 -7.13
N ALA A 184 13.96 -7.61 -7.61
CA ALA A 184 12.79 -7.91 -6.78
C ALA A 184 12.73 -9.40 -6.37
N LEU A 185 13.15 -10.32 -7.25
CA LEU A 185 13.14 -11.75 -6.93
C LEU A 185 14.03 -12.13 -5.74
N PRO A 186 15.31 -11.70 -5.67
CA PRO A 186 16.12 -11.92 -4.47
C PRO A 186 15.50 -11.33 -3.20
N ALA A 187 14.92 -10.13 -3.30
CA ALA A 187 14.23 -9.51 -2.17
C ALA A 187 13.01 -10.32 -1.72
N ALA A 188 12.22 -10.84 -2.67
CA ALA A 188 11.07 -11.68 -2.35
C ALA A 188 11.48 -13.02 -1.73
N ILE A 189 12.54 -13.67 -2.24
CA ILE A 189 13.06 -14.93 -1.67
C ILE A 189 13.51 -14.72 -0.22
N ILE A 190 14.26 -13.64 0.06
CA ILE A 190 14.71 -13.33 1.42
C ILE A 190 13.50 -13.03 2.32
N THR A 191 12.51 -12.27 1.84
CA THR A 191 11.29 -11.96 2.58
C THR A 191 10.49 -13.23 2.88
N PHE A 192 10.32 -14.09 1.88
CA PHE A 192 9.65 -15.39 2.04
C PHE A 192 10.33 -16.25 3.10
N ALA A 193 11.66 -16.36 3.03
CA ALA A 193 12.45 -17.13 4.00
C ALA A 193 12.36 -16.56 5.42
N LEU A 194 12.32 -15.23 5.57
CA LEU A 194 12.11 -14.57 6.87
C LEU A 194 10.71 -14.87 7.43
N TYR A 195 9.66 -14.77 6.62
CA TYR A 195 8.31 -15.11 7.06
C TYR A 195 8.19 -16.60 7.40
N ALA A 196 8.82 -17.50 6.63
CA ALA A 196 8.86 -18.92 6.94
C ALA A 196 9.58 -19.21 8.28
N TYR A 197 10.73 -18.57 8.51
CA TYR A 197 11.47 -18.70 9.75
C TYR A 197 10.68 -18.21 10.98
N ILE A 198 10.00 -17.06 10.85
CA ILE A 198 9.20 -16.50 11.94
C ILE A 198 7.96 -17.38 12.19
N SER A 199 7.31 -17.83 11.12
CA SER A 199 6.13 -18.70 11.22
C SER A 199 6.46 -20.01 11.95
N TYR A 200 7.58 -20.65 11.60
CA TYR A 200 8.06 -21.85 12.28
C TYR A 200 8.34 -21.62 13.79
N GLY A 201 8.94 -20.48 14.14
CA GLY A 201 9.17 -20.13 15.55
C GLY A 201 7.90 -19.86 16.35
N THR A 202 6.86 -19.33 15.70
CA THR A 202 5.58 -19.00 16.35
C THR A 202 4.74 -20.26 16.62
N THR A 203 4.73 -21.21 15.69
CA THR A 203 3.99 -22.47 15.83
C THR A 203 4.57 -23.38 16.90
N ALA A 204 5.89 -23.43 17.07
CA ALA A 204 6.53 -24.15 18.15
C ALA A 204 6.08 -23.66 19.55
N VAL A 205 5.62 -22.41 19.67
CA VAL A 205 5.06 -21.85 20.92
C VAL A 205 3.55 -22.16 21.03
N ALA A 206 2.80 -22.12 19.92
CA ALA A 206 1.35 -22.37 19.91
C ALA A 206 0.99 -23.84 20.20
N GLU A 207 1.78 -24.80 19.73
CA GLU A 207 1.61 -26.22 20.07
C GLU A 207 1.75 -26.51 21.57
N ALA A 208 2.48 -25.64 22.29
CA ALA A 208 2.62 -25.73 23.76
C ALA A 208 1.41 -25.18 24.53
N THR A 209 0.50 -24.48 23.88
CA THR A 209 -0.66 -23.82 24.49
C THR A 209 -1.98 -24.26 23.85
N ASN A 210 -2.31 -25.56 23.86
CA ASN A 210 -3.59 -26.14 23.42
C ASN A 210 -4.59 -25.12 22.81
N ALA A 211 -4.51 -24.92 21.48
CA ALA A 211 -5.46 -24.06 20.79
C ALA A 211 -6.89 -24.64 20.90
N PRO A 212 -7.92 -23.84 21.23
CA PRO A 212 -9.28 -24.35 21.31
C PRO A 212 -9.74 -24.83 19.93
N GLU A 213 -10.38 -26.00 19.89
CA GLU A 213 -11.05 -26.49 18.68
C GLU A 213 -12.11 -25.47 18.24
N SER A 214 -11.94 -24.91 17.05
CA SER A 214 -12.94 -24.02 16.45
C SER A 214 -14.21 -24.78 16.17
N THR A 215 -15.29 -24.45 16.88
CA THR A 215 -16.63 -25.01 16.70
C THR A 215 -17.51 -24.19 15.75
N ALA A 216 -16.95 -23.16 15.10
CA ALA A 216 -17.71 -22.29 14.23
C ALA A 216 -18.09 -22.99 12.92
N GLU A 217 -19.38 -23.30 12.73
CA GLU A 217 -19.92 -23.81 11.46
C GLU A 217 -19.95 -22.69 10.40
N GLY A 218 -18.88 -22.57 9.63
CA GLY A 218 -18.83 -21.66 8.48
C GLY A 218 -19.50 -22.28 7.24
N SER A 219 -20.46 -21.59 6.64
CA SER A 219 -21.06 -22.03 5.39
C SER A 219 -20.14 -21.68 4.20
N TRP A 220 -19.86 -22.65 3.32
CA TRP A 220 -19.06 -22.42 2.11
C TRP A 220 -19.62 -21.34 1.19
N TRP A 221 -20.92 -21.07 1.23
CA TRP A 221 -21.57 -20.02 0.46
C TRP A 221 -21.05 -18.62 0.82
N THR A 222 -20.59 -18.43 2.06
CA THR A 222 -20.05 -17.15 2.53
C THR A 222 -18.69 -16.79 1.90
N LEU A 223 -18.02 -17.75 1.26
CA LEU A 223 -16.77 -17.52 0.52
C LEU A 223 -17.01 -16.97 -0.89
N LEU A 224 -18.22 -17.09 -1.47
CA LEU A 224 -18.53 -16.67 -2.83
C LEU A 224 -18.21 -15.19 -3.11
N PRO A 225 -18.53 -14.21 -2.23
CA PRO A 225 -18.16 -12.82 -2.47
C PRO A 225 -16.66 -12.59 -2.57
N TYR A 226 -15.85 -13.31 -1.80
CA TYR A 226 -14.39 -13.23 -1.89
C TYR A 226 -13.88 -13.85 -3.19
N LEU A 227 -14.43 -15.01 -3.59
CA LEU A 227 -14.10 -15.63 -4.88
C LEU A 227 -14.49 -14.72 -6.05
N TRP A 228 -15.63 -14.02 -5.96
CA TRP A 228 -16.02 -13.00 -6.92
C TRP A 228 -14.99 -11.87 -7.00
N VAL A 229 -14.61 -11.30 -5.85
CA VAL A 229 -13.64 -10.19 -5.79
C VAL A 229 -12.31 -10.62 -6.43
N LEU A 230 -11.80 -11.79 -6.08
CA LEU A 230 -10.56 -12.33 -6.65
C LEU A 230 -10.68 -12.58 -8.16
N ALA A 231 -11.72 -13.29 -8.60
CA ALA A 231 -11.91 -13.63 -10.00
C ALA A 231 -12.09 -12.38 -10.87
N ALA A 232 -12.97 -11.46 -10.44
CA ALA A 232 -13.23 -10.23 -11.18
C ALA A 232 -12.00 -9.31 -11.24
N ALA A 233 -11.22 -9.24 -10.14
CA ALA A 233 -9.96 -8.50 -10.11
C ALA A 233 -8.91 -9.12 -11.06
N LEU A 234 -8.77 -10.44 -11.08
CA LEU A 234 -7.87 -11.16 -12.01
C LEU A 234 -8.26 -10.94 -13.48
N LEU A 235 -9.56 -10.78 -13.76
CA LEU A 235 -10.07 -10.45 -15.09
C LEU A 235 -9.90 -8.96 -15.46
N GLY A 236 -9.32 -8.15 -14.57
CA GLY A 236 -9.07 -6.73 -14.81
C GLY A 236 -10.31 -5.84 -14.69
N ALA A 237 -11.35 -6.29 -13.99
CA ALA A 237 -12.54 -5.47 -13.75
C ALA A 237 -12.23 -4.26 -12.85
N ASN A 238 -13.02 -3.18 -13.01
CA ASN A 238 -12.86 -1.98 -12.20
C ASN A 238 -13.13 -2.27 -10.72
N VAL A 239 -12.19 -1.89 -9.84
CA VAL A 239 -12.23 -2.18 -8.39
C VAL A 239 -13.53 -1.68 -7.73
N LEU A 240 -14.07 -0.52 -8.13
CA LEU A 240 -15.31 0.01 -7.58
C LEU A 240 -16.51 -0.93 -7.90
N ILE A 241 -16.59 -1.43 -9.14
CA ILE A 241 -17.65 -2.36 -9.56
C ILE A 241 -17.48 -3.69 -8.82
N VAL A 242 -16.26 -4.18 -8.72
CA VAL A 242 -15.95 -5.44 -8.01
C VAL A 242 -16.42 -5.40 -6.57
N LEU A 243 -16.12 -4.33 -5.86
CA LEU A 243 -16.50 -4.13 -4.46
C LEU A 243 -18.02 -3.91 -4.29
N ALA A 244 -18.64 -3.11 -5.17
CA ALA A 244 -20.07 -2.86 -5.12
C ALA A 244 -20.88 -4.16 -5.33
N VAL A 245 -20.52 -4.95 -6.35
CA VAL A 245 -21.15 -6.26 -6.60
C VAL A 245 -20.84 -7.24 -5.48
N GLY A 246 -19.59 -7.27 -4.97
CA GLY A 246 -19.20 -8.07 -3.80
C GLY A 246 -20.05 -7.76 -2.58
N THR A 247 -20.28 -6.48 -2.27
CA THR A 247 -21.16 -6.03 -1.17
C THR A 247 -22.60 -6.50 -1.38
N ALA A 248 -23.14 -6.37 -2.61
CA ALA A 248 -24.48 -6.84 -2.92
C ALA A 248 -24.62 -8.37 -2.76
N LEU A 249 -23.60 -9.14 -3.18
CA LEU A 249 -23.54 -10.60 -2.97
C LEU A 249 -23.52 -10.95 -1.48
N CYS A 250 -22.74 -10.22 -0.65
CA CYS A 250 -22.77 -10.39 0.81
C CYS A 250 -24.19 -10.18 1.34
N GLY A 251 -24.90 -9.13 0.89
CA GLY A 251 -26.27 -8.84 1.28
C GLY A 251 -27.22 -9.98 0.97
N VAL A 252 -27.23 -10.45 -0.27
CA VAL A 252 -28.10 -11.54 -0.71
C VAL A 252 -27.81 -12.84 0.07
N ILE A 253 -26.55 -13.25 0.13
CA ILE A 253 -26.14 -14.50 0.80
C ILE A 253 -26.40 -14.43 2.30
N GLY A 254 -26.04 -13.31 2.95
CA GLY A 254 -26.23 -13.14 4.40
C GLY A 254 -27.72 -13.17 4.80
N MET A 255 -28.60 -12.56 3.98
CA MET A 255 -30.04 -12.64 4.19
C MET A 255 -30.59 -14.06 3.96
N LEU A 256 -30.15 -14.76 2.91
CA LEU A 256 -30.57 -16.16 2.64
C LEU A 256 -30.12 -17.12 3.75
N LEU A 257 -28.95 -16.86 4.36
CA LEU A 257 -28.43 -17.66 5.48
C LEU A 257 -28.99 -17.21 6.84
N GLY A 258 -29.85 -16.18 6.88
CA GLY A 258 -30.44 -15.66 8.12
C GLY A 258 -29.46 -14.99 9.06
N ARG A 259 -28.29 -14.55 8.57
CA ARG A 259 -27.27 -13.89 9.37
C ARG A 259 -27.62 -12.45 9.72
N TYR A 260 -28.36 -11.77 8.84
CA TYR A 260 -28.96 -10.46 9.07
C TYR A 260 -30.21 -10.25 8.19
N ASN A 261 -31.07 -9.32 8.57
CA ASN A 261 -32.17 -8.80 7.78
C ASN A 261 -31.71 -7.59 6.95
N LEU A 262 -32.60 -6.97 6.17
CA LEU A 262 -32.27 -5.78 5.37
C LEU A 262 -31.75 -4.61 6.22
N GLU A 263 -32.34 -4.39 7.40
CA GLU A 263 -31.90 -3.34 8.33
C GLU A 263 -30.47 -3.62 8.85
N GLY A 264 -30.20 -4.86 9.25
CA GLY A 264 -28.86 -5.30 9.67
C GLY A 264 -27.83 -5.15 8.54
N PHE A 265 -28.18 -5.50 7.31
CA PHE A 265 -27.31 -5.31 6.14
C PHE A 265 -26.95 -3.84 5.93
N VAL A 266 -27.95 -2.93 5.98
CA VAL A 266 -27.72 -1.49 5.84
C VAL A 266 -26.84 -0.96 6.99
N THR A 267 -27.07 -1.43 8.21
CA THR A 267 -26.29 -1.08 9.40
C THR A 267 -24.81 -1.49 9.22
N GLU A 268 -24.55 -2.72 8.73
CA GLU A 268 -23.17 -3.16 8.44
C GLU A 268 -22.50 -2.30 7.37
N ILE A 269 -23.20 -1.90 6.29
CA ILE A 269 -22.66 -0.95 5.31
C ILE A 269 -22.28 0.36 5.99
N CYS A 270 -23.17 0.94 6.80
CA CYS A 270 -22.91 2.22 7.49
C CYS A 270 -21.71 2.11 8.44
N ASN A 271 -21.61 1.03 9.21
CA ASN A 271 -20.49 0.76 10.10
C ASN A 271 -19.18 0.64 9.34
N GLY A 272 -19.19 -0.10 8.23
CA GLY A 272 -18.02 -0.28 7.39
C GLY A 272 -17.51 1.03 6.77
N ILE A 273 -18.41 1.85 6.25
CA ILE A 273 -18.08 3.19 5.73
C ILE A 273 -17.55 4.09 6.86
N GLY A 274 -18.21 4.08 8.02
CA GLY A 274 -17.78 4.84 9.20
C GLY A 274 -16.36 4.48 9.65
N GLY A 275 -16.01 3.20 9.62
CA GLY A 275 -14.66 2.71 9.95
C GLY A 275 -13.55 3.26 9.04
N MET A 276 -13.90 3.72 7.82
CA MET A 276 -12.93 4.33 6.88
C MET A 276 -12.79 5.86 7.05
N GLY A 277 -13.52 6.46 7.98
CA GLY A 277 -13.57 7.92 8.15
C GLY A 277 -12.21 8.56 8.37
N GLU A 278 -11.37 7.97 9.23
CA GLU A 278 -10.01 8.48 9.48
C GLU A 278 -9.17 8.49 8.20
N LEU A 279 -9.23 7.43 7.41
CA LEU A 279 -8.46 7.29 6.16
C LEU A 279 -8.89 8.33 5.13
N ILE A 280 -10.18 8.59 5.02
CA ILE A 280 -10.75 9.60 4.12
C ILE A 280 -10.21 10.99 4.51
N ILE A 281 -10.26 11.32 5.81
CA ILE A 281 -9.79 12.63 6.32
C ILE A 281 -8.29 12.78 6.07
N VAL A 282 -7.46 11.76 6.39
CA VAL A 282 -6.02 11.78 6.14
C VAL A 282 -5.72 12.00 4.67
N SER A 283 -6.43 11.32 3.78
CA SER A 283 -6.23 11.43 2.34
C SER A 283 -6.56 12.83 1.83
N LEU A 284 -7.68 13.42 2.26
CA LEU A 284 -8.05 14.79 1.90
C LEU A 284 -7.01 15.82 2.38
N LEU A 285 -6.54 15.69 3.61
CA LEU A 285 -5.50 16.56 4.18
C LEU A 285 -4.16 16.39 3.44
N ALA A 286 -3.77 15.16 3.11
CA ALA A 286 -2.56 14.88 2.35
C ALA A 286 -2.59 15.50 0.95
N GLY A 287 -3.72 15.37 0.22
CA GLY A 287 -3.91 15.99 -1.09
C GLY A 287 -3.86 17.52 -1.02
N GLY A 288 -4.52 18.11 -0.02
CA GLY A 288 -4.47 19.55 0.21
C GLY A 288 -3.06 20.06 0.54
N LEU A 289 -2.34 19.33 1.40
CA LEU A 289 -0.94 19.65 1.73
C LEU A 289 -0.05 19.59 0.51
N LEU A 290 -0.21 18.58 -0.33
CA LEU A 290 0.54 18.43 -1.58
C LEU A 290 0.31 19.62 -2.52
N ALA A 291 -0.92 20.09 -2.67
CA ALA A 291 -1.22 21.26 -3.50
C ALA A 291 -0.48 22.52 -2.99
N ILE A 292 -0.44 22.73 -1.68
CA ILE A 292 0.32 23.84 -1.09
C ILE A 292 1.83 23.69 -1.34
N ILE A 293 2.40 22.49 -1.19
CA ILE A 293 3.81 22.21 -1.45
C ILE A 293 4.17 22.47 -2.93
N ARG A 294 3.29 22.09 -3.86
CA ARG A 294 3.44 22.35 -5.30
C ARG A 294 3.42 23.85 -5.60
N GLU A 295 2.45 24.57 -5.05
CA GLU A 295 2.30 26.01 -5.24
C GLU A 295 3.52 26.79 -4.73
N GLN A 296 4.13 26.35 -3.63
CA GLN A 296 5.36 26.93 -3.09
C GLN A 296 6.63 26.53 -3.87
N GLY A 297 6.52 25.72 -4.93
CA GLY A 297 7.68 25.25 -5.69
C GLY A 297 8.56 24.25 -4.93
N GLY A 298 8.04 23.62 -3.87
CA GLY A 298 8.81 22.73 -3.01
C GLY A 298 9.37 21.51 -3.75
N ILE A 299 8.64 20.95 -4.70
CA ILE A 299 9.12 19.83 -5.53
C ILE A 299 10.22 20.31 -6.47
N SER A 300 10.04 21.45 -7.13
CA SER A 300 11.03 22.03 -8.04
C SER A 300 12.33 22.36 -7.32
N TRP A 301 12.26 22.86 -6.10
CA TRP A 301 13.41 23.14 -5.25
C TRP A 301 14.19 21.87 -4.88
N LEU A 302 13.49 20.78 -4.52
CA LEU A 302 14.15 19.49 -4.26
C LEU A 302 14.88 18.97 -5.49
N ILE A 303 14.24 19.03 -6.66
CA ILE A 303 14.84 18.64 -7.94
C ILE A 303 16.12 19.43 -8.20
N GLU A 304 16.08 20.76 -8.03
CA GLU A 304 17.22 21.63 -8.30
C GLU A 304 18.42 21.35 -7.38
N ILE A 305 18.19 21.19 -6.07
CA ILE A 305 19.29 20.95 -5.12
C ILE A 305 19.98 19.60 -5.37
N ILE A 306 19.21 18.56 -5.62
CA ILE A 306 19.77 17.21 -5.78
C ILE A 306 20.49 17.09 -7.12
N SER A 307 19.92 17.65 -8.20
CA SER A 307 20.51 17.57 -9.54
C SER A 307 21.87 18.26 -9.65
N LYS A 308 22.12 19.33 -8.89
CA LYS A 308 23.41 20.05 -8.87
C LYS A 308 24.58 19.20 -8.35
N LYS A 309 24.34 18.15 -7.57
CA LYS A 309 25.40 17.33 -6.94
C LYS A 309 25.80 16.08 -7.74
N ILE A 310 25.19 15.85 -8.90
CA ILE A 310 25.42 14.63 -9.69
C ILE A 310 26.73 14.73 -10.47
N LYS A 311 27.64 13.73 -10.28
CA LYS A 311 28.95 13.68 -10.95
C LYS A 311 29.25 12.37 -11.68
N SER A 312 28.40 11.35 -11.56
CA SER A 312 28.65 10.02 -12.13
C SER A 312 27.35 9.27 -12.46
N PRO A 313 27.36 8.25 -13.32
CA PRO A 313 26.17 7.44 -13.63
C PRO A 313 25.55 6.76 -12.37
N ARG A 314 26.40 6.27 -11.45
CA ARG A 314 25.92 5.73 -10.16
C ARG A 314 25.31 6.81 -9.29
N GLY A 315 25.95 7.98 -9.21
CA GLY A 315 25.41 9.14 -8.50
C GLY A 315 24.08 9.60 -9.11
N ALA A 316 23.92 9.57 -10.42
CA ALA A 316 22.67 9.91 -11.09
C ALA A 316 21.53 8.93 -10.68
N LYS A 317 21.78 7.62 -10.67
CA LYS A 317 20.78 6.61 -10.23
C LYS A 317 20.39 6.78 -8.77
N LEU A 318 21.37 7.00 -7.88
CA LEU A 318 21.11 7.27 -6.44
C LEU A 318 20.35 8.58 -6.22
N SER A 319 20.67 9.62 -6.98
CA SER A 319 19.94 10.88 -6.94
C SER A 319 18.51 10.74 -7.43
N LEU A 320 18.27 9.95 -8.47
CA LEU A 320 16.91 9.63 -8.94
C LEU A 320 16.13 8.82 -7.90
N ALA A 321 16.77 7.83 -7.27
CA ALA A 321 16.18 7.06 -6.18
C ALA A 321 15.75 7.96 -5.01
N LEU A 322 16.63 8.86 -4.60
CA LEU A 322 16.35 9.85 -3.55
C LEU A 322 15.23 10.82 -3.96
N LEU A 323 15.27 11.33 -5.19
CA LEU A 323 14.26 12.27 -5.69
C LEU A 323 12.88 11.65 -5.77
N VAL A 324 12.75 10.45 -6.38
CA VAL A 324 11.46 9.78 -6.46
C VAL A 324 10.94 9.41 -5.08
N GLY A 325 11.83 9.00 -4.16
CA GLY A 325 11.47 8.71 -2.78
C GLY A 325 10.96 9.95 -2.03
N LEU A 326 11.70 11.07 -2.08
CA LEU A 326 11.28 12.32 -1.44
C LEU A 326 9.99 12.88 -2.05
N THR A 327 9.84 12.78 -3.37
CA THR A 327 8.60 13.19 -4.04
C THR A 327 7.44 12.28 -3.61
N ASN A 328 7.68 10.98 -3.49
CA ASN A 328 6.67 10.04 -3.01
C ASN A 328 6.23 10.32 -1.56
N ILE A 329 7.17 10.64 -0.67
CA ILE A 329 6.83 11.11 0.67
C ILE A 329 5.93 12.36 0.62
N CYS A 330 6.19 13.29 -0.33
CA CYS A 330 5.36 14.49 -0.50
C CYS A 330 3.98 14.19 -1.08
N THR A 331 3.90 13.25 -2.04
CA THR A 331 2.69 13.01 -2.82
C THR A 331 1.81 11.90 -2.25
N ALA A 332 2.35 11.06 -1.35
CA ALA A 332 1.73 9.83 -0.88
C ALA A 332 1.24 8.90 -2.01
N ASN A 333 1.79 9.08 -3.21
CA ASN A 333 1.38 8.35 -4.41
C ASN A 333 2.57 8.10 -5.34
N ASN A 334 2.91 6.83 -5.52
CA ASN A 334 4.07 6.39 -6.30
C ASN A 334 3.95 6.76 -7.80
N THR A 335 2.77 6.66 -8.39
CA THR A 335 2.53 7.01 -9.81
C THR A 335 2.77 8.50 -10.04
N ILE A 336 2.24 9.37 -9.16
CA ILE A 336 2.44 10.82 -9.24
C ILE A 336 3.91 11.17 -8.99
N ALA A 337 4.59 10.48 -8.09
CA ALA A 337 6.02 10.70 -7.84
C ALA A 337 6.85 10.39 -9.09
N ILE A 338 6.58 9.26 -9.77
CA ILE A 338 7.27 8.88 -11.01
C ILE A 338 6.99 9.91 -12.12
N LEU A 339 5.74 10.33 -12.31
CA LEU A 339 5.36 11.34 -13.30
C LEU A 339 6.10 12.67 -13.07
N SER A 340 6.16 13.12 -11.83
CA SER A 340 6.77 14.41 -11.47
C SER A 340 8.27 14.47 -11.80
N ILE A 341 8.95 13.32 -11.79
CA ILE A 341 10.42 13.23 -11.99
C ILE A 341 10.77 12.60 -13.35
N GLY A 342 9.80 12.06 -14.06
CA GLY A 342 10.01 11.28 -15.28
C GLY A 342 10.86 12.01 -16.34
N GLU A 343 10.58 13.27 -16.63
CA GLU A 343 11.33 14.08 -17.57
C GLU A 343 12.78 14.32 -17.10
N LEU A 344 12.96 14.69 -15.82
CA LEU A 344 14.31 14.85 -15.27
C LEU A 344 15.10 13.55 -15.33
N ALA A 345 14.44 12.41 -15.03
CA ALA A 345 15.07 11.10 -15.07
C ALA A 345 15.56 10.74 -16.47
N ARG A 346 14.75 11.08 -17.49
CA ARG A 346 15.12 10.90 -18.90
C ARG A 346 16.33 11.75 -19.26
N ASN A 347 16.32 13.05 -18.94
CA ASN A 347 17.42 13.99 -19.21
C ASN A 347 18.72 13.55 -18.52
N LEU A 348 18.64 13.07 -17.27
CA LEU A 348 19.79 12.51 -16.55
C LEU A 348 20.24 11.18 -17.17
N GLY A 349 19.32 10.33 -17.61
CA GLY A 349 19.62 9.10 -18.32
C GLY A 349 20.42 9.36 -19.59
N GLU A 350 19.99 10.30 -20.43
CA GLU A 350 20.67 10.72 -21.65
C GLU A 350 22.06 11.33 -21.35
N ARG A 351 22.12 12.26 -20.39
CA ARG A 351 23.38 12.93 -20.00
C ARG A 351 24.45 11.97 -19.49
N TYR A 352 24.06 10.96 -18.69
CA TYR A 352 24.98 10.00 -18.08
C TYR A 352 25.01 8.65 -18.81
N GLN A 353 24.39 8.57 -20.00
CA GLN A 353 24.33 7.36 -20.83
C GLN A 353 23.80 6.13 -20.06
N ILE A 354 22.74 6.33 -19.27
CA ILE A 354 22.05 5.27 -18.54
C ILE A 354 20.88 4.77 -19.41
N GLU A 355 20.81 3.48 -19.65
CA GLU A 355 19.71 2.87 -20.41
C GLU A 355 18.33 3.20 -19.80
N GLY A 356 17.35 3.57 -20.63
CA GLY A 356 15.99 3.93 -20.19
C GLY A 356 15.32 2.86 -19.32
N ARG A 357 15.59 1.57 -19.56
CA ARG A 357 15.08 0.47 -18.70
C ARG A 357 15.61 0.55 -17.27
N ARG A 358 16.85 1.03 -17.08
CA ARG A 358 17.45 1.16 -15.73
C ARG A 358 16.94 2.38 -15.00
N THR A 359 16.74 3.51 -15.70
CA THR A 359 16.09 4.68 -15.11
C THR A 359 14.64 4.39 -14.75
N ALA A 360 13.88 3.71 -15.61
CA ALA A 360 12.53 3.24 -15.32
C ALA A 360 12.48 2.30 -14.10
N SER A 361 13.43 1.36 -14.01
CA SER A 361 13.57 0.45 -12.87
C SER A 361 13.83 1.20 -11.57
N VAL A 362 14.74 2.18 -11.56
CA VAL A 362 15.04 2.99 -10.37
C VAL A 362 13.81 3.78 -9.92
N LEU A 363 13.12 4.44 -10.85
CA LEU A 363 11.91 5.21 -10.52
C LEU A 363 10.83 4.33 -9.90
N ASP A 364 10.52 3.21 -10.53
CA ASP A 364 9.47 2.31 -10.10
C ASP A 364 9.83 1.60 -8.78
N THR A 365 11.03 1.02 -8.68
CA THR A 365 11.46 0.27 -7.50
C THR A 365 11.54 1.17 -6.26
N PHE A 366 12.16 2.35 -6.34
CA PHE A 366 12.29 3.22 -5.18
C PHE A 366 11.00 3.95 -4.82
N SER A 367 10.10 4.18 -5.77
CA SER A 367 8.75 4.64 -5.43
C SER A 367 7.97 3.56 -4.65
N CYS A 368 8.03 2.28 -5.07
CA CYS A 368 7.44 1.17 -4.33
C CYS A 368 8.04 1.01 -2.93
N VAL A 369 9.38 1.10 -2.79
CA VAL A 369 10.07 1.04 -1.49
C VAL A 369 9.52 2.09 -0.54
N VAL A 370 9.47 3.34 -0.98
CA VAL A 370 9.02 4.45 -0.13
C VAL A 370 7.52 4.37 0.14
N GLN A 371 6.72 4.03 -0.86
CA GLN A 371 5.27 3.85 -0.71
C GLN A 371 4.94 2.79 0.34
N GLY A 372 5.76 1.72 0.44
CA GLY A 372 5.60 0.65 1.42
C GLY A 372 5.96 1.04 2.86
N ILE A 373 6.68 2.12 3.09
CA ILE A 373 7.13 2.53 4.43
C ILE A 373 6.49 3.81 4.95
N ILE A 374 5.74 4.54 4.11
CA ILE A 374 5.02 5.73 4.55
C ILE A 374 3.66 5.35 5.15
N PRO A 375 3.40 5.70 6.43
CA PRO A 375 2.19 5.24 7.12
C PRO A 375 0.88 5.85 6.57
N TYR A 376 0.97 6.87 5.74
CA TYR A 376 -0.14 7.54 5.08
C TYR A 376 -0.24 7.20 3.58
N GLY A 377 0.50 6.20 3.12
CA GLY A 377 0.37 5.64 1.77
C GLY A 377 -0.94 4.85 1.63
N ALA A 378 -1.55 4.88 0.46
CA ALA A 378 -2.85 4.28 0.19
C ALA A 378 -2.93 2.81 0.65
N GLN A 379 -1.92 2.01 0.31
CA GLN A 379 -1.89 0.59 0.63
C GLN A 379 -1.90 0.33 2.14
N LEU A 380 -1.07 1.05 2.90
CA LEU A 380 -1.00 0.89 4.36
C LEU A 380 -2.24 1.45 5.06
N LEU A 381 -2.80 2.56 4.56
CA LEU A 381 -4.05 3.09 5.08
C LEU A 381 -5.20 2.09 4.87
N ILE A 382 -5.36 1.56 3.65
CA ILE A 382 -6.39 0.56 3.35
C ILE A 382 -6.19 -0.70 4.19
N ALA A 383 -4.96 -1.21 4.24
CA ALA A 383 -4.63 -2.41 5.01
C ALA A 383 -4.96 -2.23 6.49
N GLY A 384 -4.54 -1.11 7.09
CA GLY A 384 -4.82 -0.77 8.48
C GLY A 384 -6.32 -0.60 8.75
N GLY A 385 -7.04 0.12 7.88
CA GLY A 385 -8.48 0.33 8.01
C GLY A 385 -9.29 -0.95 7.92
N LEU A 386 -9.00 -1.81 6.94
CA LEU A 386 -9.67 -3.10 6.78
C LEU A 386 -9.38 -4.07 7.95
N ALA A 387 -8.16 -4.02 8.47
CA ALA A 387 -7.75 -4.85 9.60
C ALA A 387 -8.10 -4.26 10.98
N GLY A 388 -8.57 -3.00 11.05
CA GLY A 388 -8.87 -2.32 12.31
C GLY A 388 -7.63 -1.99 13.15
N ILE A 389 -6.47 -1.79 12.51
CA ILE A 389 -5.20 -1.47 13.18
C ILE A 389 -4.55 -0.21 12.60
N ALA A 390 -3.68 0.44 13.37
CA ALA A 390 -2.94 1.60 12.88
C ALA A 390 -2.01 1.19 11.73
N ALA A 391 -2.00 1.95 10.62
CA ALA A 391 -1.09 1.70 9.48
C ALA A 391 0.39 1.63 9.90
N SER A 392 0.78 2.44 10.89
CA SER A 392 2.14 2.46 11.45
C SER A 392 2.53 1.18 12.19
N SER A 393 1.58 0.39 12.69
CA SER A 393 1.86 -0.90 13.35
C SER A 393 2.26 -2.00 12.38
N ILE A 394 1.93 -1.87 11.09
CA ILE A 394 2.26 -2.81 10.03
C ILE A 394 3.74 -2.69 9.62
N ILE A 395 4.27 -1.46 9.61
CA ILE A 395 5.59 -1.12 9.06
C ILE A 395 6.74 -1.95 9.64
N PRO A 396 6.84 -2.20 10.97
CA PRO A 396 7.95 -2.99 11.54
C PRO A 396 8.04 -4.42 11.01
N TYR A 397 6.95 -4.98 10.52
CA TYR A 397 6.85 -6.34 9.98
C TYR A 397 6.85 -6.38 8.45
N LEU A 398 6.84 -5.24 7.79
CA LEU A 398 6.79 -5.12 6.34
C LEU A 398 8.19 -5.24 5.74
N PHE A 399 8.77 -6.44 5.78
CA PHE A 399 10.18 -6.69 5.41
C PHE A 399 10.47 -6.43 3.93
N TYR A 400 9.53 -6.73 3.02
CA TYR A 400 9.77 -6.67 1.58
C TYR A 400 10.27 -5.31 1.08
N PRO A 401 9.65 -4.15 1.36
CA PRO A 401 10.15 -2.86 0.91
C PRO A 401 11.56 -2.53 1.39
N PHE A 402 11.90 -2.89 2.62
CA PHE A 402 13.24 -2.65 3.15
C PHE A 402 14.30 -3.50 2.44
N ILE A 403 14.02 -4.78 2.24
CA ILE A 403 14.92 -5.72 1.54
C ILE A 403 15.01 -5.33 0.06
N LEU A 404 13.91 -4.95 -0.58
CA LEU A 404 13.89 -4.43 -1.95
C LEU A 404 14.79 -3.20 -2.09
N GLY A 405 14.67 -2.25 -1.16
CA GLY A 405 15.52 -1.05 -1.12
C GLY A 405 17.01 -1.38 -0.99
N ALA A 406 17.36 -2.35 -0.14
CA ALA A 406 18.73 -2.83 0.01
C ALA A 406 19.24 -3.51 -1.28
N CYS A 407 18.47 -4.43 -1.87
CA CYS A 407 18.81 -5.09 -3.12
C CYS A 407 18.96 -4.09 -4.29
N ALA A 408 18.05 -3.13 -4.41
CA ALA A 408 18.10 -2.10 -5.44
C ALA A 408 19.32 -1.18 -5.28
N THR A 409 19.62 -0.78 -4.05
CA THR A 409 20.81 0.03 -3.75
C THR A 409 22.10 -0.75 -4.05
N ALA A 410 22.16 -2.01 -3.66
CA ALA A 410 23.29 -2.90 -3.98
C ALA A 410 23.45 -3.06 -5.51
N ALA A 411 22.35 -3.22 -6.26
CA ALA A 411 22.37 -3.30 -7.71
C ALA A 411 22.91 -2.01 -8.37
N ILE A 412 22.65 -0.83 -7.78
CA ILE A 412 23.21 0.45 -8.26
C ILE A 412 24.71 0.55 -7.96
N LEU A 413 25.14 0.17 -6.74
CA LEU A 413 26.50 0.33 -6.27
C LEU A 413 27.46 -0.69 -6.89
N PHE A 414 27.07 -1.95 -6.94
CA PHE A 414 27.91 -3.07 -7.34
C PHE A 414 27.60 -3.61 -8.75
N GLY A 415 26.43 -3.28 -9.30
CA GLY A 415 26.06 -3.68 -10.65
C GLY A 415 27.04 -3.11 -11.70
N LYS A 416 27.25 -3.87 -12.79
CA LYS A 416 28.06 -3.38 -13.91
C LYS A 416 27.53 -2.02 -14.36
N SER A 417 28.41 -1.04 -14.38
CA SER A 417 28.14 0.28 -14.98
C SER A 417 27.90 0.05 -16.46
N GLY A 418 26.71 -0.39 -16.81
CA GLY A 418 26.37 -0.71 -18.21
C GLY A 418 26.23 0.63 -18.96
N ARG A 419 27.12 0.81 -19.93
CA ARG A 419 26.89 1.65 -21.10
C ARG A 419 25.72 1.11 -21.86
#